data_44aa9f3a09790e90e24e9ed5af93674a
#
_entry.id   44aa9f3a09790e90e24e9ed5af93674a
#
_cell.length_a   1.000
_cell.length_b   1.000
_cell.length_c   1.000
_cell.angle_alpha   90.00
_cell.angle_beta   90.00
_cell.angle_gamma   90.00
#
_symmetry.space_group_name_H-M   'P 1'
#
loop_
_entity.id
_entity.type
_entity.pdbx_description
1 polymer ?
#
loop_
_entity_poly.entity_id
_entity_poly.type
_entity_poly.pdbx_seq_one_letter_code
_entity_poly.pdbx_strand_id
1 'polypeptide(L)'
;MSESIFRKDATAQGVAKQRLIETLAEPEERIINDPYADRFVLGASVIKFMGHRLNVWLAQKLVPGFHEHLISRTRFIDDLVKKNSASGVEQYVILGAGYDSRAHRLELPSSLRIFEVDQPEVQARKRSKLPEELSNLENMTYVAVDFTHQTLTEQLINAGFDQNKSTVFTLEGVSQYITKEALSSTIKEVAALTQRASSTFFISYVSDLFDKNPEACFGKGYPNAEKRAKLIMYGSAKVGEPWISFYSAEEIENVLSQHGYSVKENVTMKDLNSRYFAPVGRALSENQLLQLEHFVMAESQN
;
A
#
# COMPACT_ATOMS: atom_id res chain seq x y z
N MET A 1 20.32 13.00 -18.28
CA MET A 1 20.28 12.04 -17.16
C MET A 1 19.38 12.48 -15.98
N SER A 2 18.91 13.74 -15.88
CA SER A 2 18.08 14.22 -14.74
C SER A 2 16.56 13.96 -14.87
N GLU A 3 16.03 13.80 -16.07
CA GLU A 3 14.58 13.63 -16.28
C GLU A 3 14.03 12.23 -15.92
N SER A 4 14.85 11.18 -15.97
CA SER A 4 14.40 9.82 -15.63
C SER A 4 14.26 9.59 -14.12
N ILE A 5 14.98 10.37 -13.31
CA ILE A 5 15.00 10.23 -11.85
C ILE A 5 13.72 10.78 -11.21
N PHE A 6 13.12 11.84 -11.79
CA PHE A 6 11.87 12.42 -11.30
C PHE A 6 10.61 11.57 -11.59
N ARG A 7 10.71 10.55 -12.46
CA ARG A 7 9.57 9.72 -12.87
C ARG A 7 9.39 8.45 -12.05
N LYS A 8 10.46 7.91 -11.43
CA LYS A 8 10.44 6.60 -10.74
C LYS A 8 9.74 6.57 -9.37
N ASP A 9 9.26 7.68 -8.85
CA ASP A 9 8.54 7.75 -7.56
C ASP A 9 7.18 8.48 -7.66
N ALA A 10 6.69 8.64 -8.88
CA ALA A 10 5.45 9.39 -9.13
C ALA A 10 4.24 8.77 -8.43
N THR A 11 4.14 7.44 -8.44
CA THR A 11 3.06 6.71 -7.75
C THR A 11 3.18 6.84 -6.24
N ALA A 12 4.39 6.67 -5.68
CA ALA A 12 4.61 6.83 -4.24
C ALA A 12 4.27 8.26 -3.77
N GLN A 13 4.63 9.30 -4.55
CA GLN A 13 4.23 10.68 -4.29
C GLN A 13 2.70 10.87 -4.39
N GLY A 14 2.05 10.22 -5.37
CA GLY A 14 0.61 10.25 -5.53
C GLY A 14 -0.13 9.71 -4.30
N VAL A 15 0.32 8.58 -3.76
CA VAL A 15 -0.23 7.99 -2.53
C VAL A 15 0.03 8.90 -1.33
N ALA A 16 1.25 9.41 -1.16
CA ALA A 16 1.58 10.36 -0.09
C ALA A 16 0.74 11.64 -0.17
N LYS A 17 0.44 12.12 -1.39
CA LYS A 17 -0.47 13.25 -1.61
C LYS A 17 -1.87 12.99 -1.07
N GLN A 18 -2.42 11.80 -1.27
CA GLN A 18 -3.75 11.48 -0.74
C GLN A 18 -3.73 11.43 0.80
N ARG A 19 -2.67 10.87 1.40
CA ARG A 19 -2.51 10.90 2.86
C ARG A 19 -2.36 12.32 3.41
N LEU A 20 -1.64 13.20 2.72
CA LEU A 20 -1.56 14.62 3.08
C LEU A 20 -2.94 15.28 3.03
N ILE A 21 -3.72 15.07 1.96
CA ILE A 21 -5.07 15.61 1.82
C ILE A 21 -5.96 15.15 2.98
N GLU A 22 -5.94 13.85 3.30
CA GLU A 22 -6.75 13.30 4.40
C GLU A 22 -6.34 13.85 5.78
N THR A 23 -5.04 14.10 5.98
CA THR A 23 -4.52 14.71 7.21
C THR A 23 -5.10 16.11 7.46
N LEU A 24 -5.56 16.80 6.40
CA LEU A 24 -6.19 18.11 6.49
C LEU A 24 -7.70 18.06 6.80
N ALA A 25 -8.29 16.88 6.93
CA ALA A 25 -9.69 16.73 7.36
C ALA A 25 -9.84 17.10 8.82
N GLU A 26 -11.07 17.50 9.20
CA GLU A 26 -11.41 17.74 10.61
C GLU A 26 -11.18 16.45 11.42
N PRO A 27 -10.73 16.54 12.67
CA PRO A 27 -10.35 15.36 13.46
C PRO A 27 -11.45 14.31 13.56
N GLU A 28 -12.72 14.71 13.63
CA GLU A 28 -13.88 13.84 13.79
C GLU A 28 -14.26 13.12 12.48
N GLU A 29 -13.90 13.68 11.35
CA GLU A 29 -14.15 13.12 10.02
C GLU A 29 -12.95 12.36 9.46
N ARG A 30 -11.79 12.51 10.06
CA ARG A 30 -10.49 12.03 9.56
C ARG A 30 -10.36 10.51 9.69
N ILE A 31 -10.07 9.83 8.58
CA ILE A 31 -9.84 8.38 8.54
C ILE A 31 -8.43 8.02 8.98
N ILE A 32 -7.43 8.78 8.51
CA ILE A 32 -6.02 8.62 8.87
C ILE A 32 -5.37 9.97 9.15
N ASN A 33 -4.30 9.96 9.96
CA ASN A 33 -3.42 11.11 10.16
C ASN A 33 -1.99 10.74 9.77
N ASP A 34 -1.40 11.48 8.82
CA ASP A 34 0.01 11.32 8.42
C ASP A 34 0.75 12.66 8.47
N PRO A 35 1.32 13.02 9.63
CA PRO A 35 2.01 14.30 9.79
C PRO A 35 3.29 14.42 8.95
N TYR A 36 3.76 13.34 8.35
CA TYR A 36 4.98 13.30 7.55
C TYR A 36 4.72 13.30 6.04
N ALA A 37 3.46 13.12 5.61
CA ALA A 37 3.12 13.01 4.19
C ALA A 37 3.57 14.23 3.36
N ASP A 38 3.55 15.42 3.93
CA ASP A 38 3.94 16.66 3.25
C ASP A 38 5.41 16.67 2.81
N ARG A 39 6.29 15.94 3.48
CA ARG A 39 7.71 15.82 3.15
C ARG A 39 7.95 15.10 1.84
N PHE A 40 7.02 14.22 1.47
CA PHE A 40 7.11 13.39 0.27
C PHE A 40 6.39 13.98 -0.94
N VAL A 41 5.67 15.09 -0.78
CA VAL A 41 4.78 15.64 -1.80
C VAL A 41 5.33 16.95 -2.36
N LEU A 42 5.55 16.99 -3.66
CA LEU A 42 5.87 18.23 -4.34
C LEU A 42 4.66 19.18 -4.33
N GLY A 43 4.89 20.44 -3.93
CA GLY A 43 3.80 21.42 -3.85
C GLY A 43 2.87 21.23 -2.63
N ALA A 44 3.32 20.58 -1.56
CA ALA A 44 2.56 20.37 -0.33
C ALA A 44 1.94 21.66 0.23
N SER A 45 2.62 22.79 0.12
CA SER A 45 2.11 24.09 0.58
C SER A 45 0.82 24.53 -0.14
N VAL A 46 0.72 24.25 -1.44
CA VAL A 46 -0.49 24.55 -2.22
C VAL A 46 -1.65 23.65 -1.78
N ILE A 47 -1.37 22.35 -1.56
CA ILE A 47 -2.37 21.39 -1.07
C ILE A 47 -2.88 21.82 0.31
N LYS A 48 -1.98 22.20 1.21
CA LYS A 48 -2.35 22.71 2.54
C LYS A 48 -3.20 23.99 2.46
N PHE A 49 -2.83 24.92 1.58
CA PHE A 49 -3.59 26.14 1.36
C PHE A 49 -5.02 25.87 0.85
N MET A 50 -5.19 24.92 -0.06
CA MET A 50 -6.50 24.52 -0.59
C MET A 50 -7.38 23.80 0.44
N GLY A 51 -6.79 23.18 1.45
CA GLY A 51 -7.50 22.42 2.48
C GLY A 51 -8.10 21.09 1.99
N HIS A 52 -8.69 20.32 2.89
CA HIS A 52 -9.23 18.98 2.61
C HIS A 52 -10.34 19.02 1.53
N ARG A 53 -11.41 19.79 1.77
CA ARG A 53 -12.65 19.74 0.95
C ARG A 53 -12.41 20.07 -0.52
N LEU A 54 -11.59 21.11 -0.81
CA LEU A 54 -11.30 21.50 -2.19
C LEU A 54 -10.43 20.46 -2.91
N ASN A 55 -9.42 19.92 -2.23
CA ASN A 55 -8.57 18.88 -2.81
C ASN A 55 -9.36 17.60 -3.12
N VAL A 56 -10.22 17.13 -2.20
CA VAL A 56 -11.09 15.96 -2.42
C VAL A 56 -12.07 16.22 -3.56
N TRP A 57 -12.69 17.39 -3.61
CA TRP A 57 -13.59 17.77 -4.71
C TRP A 57 -12.88 17.70 -6.07
N LEU A 58 -11.64 18.20 -6.18
CA LEU A 58 -10.85 18.11 -7.41
C LEU A 58 -10.49 16.66 -7.74
N ALA A 59 -10.10 15.85 -6.76
CA ALA A 59 -9.81 14.43 -6.96
C ALA A 59 -11.04 13.68 -7.49
N GLN A 60 -12.21 13.94 -6.93
CA GLN A 60 -13.49 13.34 -7.37
C GLN A 60 -13.89 13.74 -8.78
N LYS A 61 -13.54 14.95 -9.24
CA LYS A 61 -13.78 15.37 -10.64
C LYS A 61 -12.91 14.57 -11.62
N LEU A 62 -11.73 14.15 -11.21
CA LEU A 62 -10.83 13.34 -12.04
C LEU A 62 -11.20 11.85 -11.98
N VAL A 63 -11.23 11.25 -10.80
CA VAL A 63 -11.56 9.85 -10.56
C VAL A 63 -12.37 9.75 -9.26
N PRO A 64 -13.71 9.76 -9.32
CA PRO A 64 -14.57 9.62 -8.14
C PRO A 64 -14.18 8.38 -7.33
N GLY A 65 -14.09 8.53 -6.00
CA GLY A 65 -13.74 7.44 -5.09
C GLY A 65 -12.25 7.09 -4.99
N PHE A 66 -11.38 7.68 -5.82
CA PHE A 66 -9.95 7.32 -5.82
C PHE A 66 -9.23 7.76 -4.53
N HIS A 67 -9.55 8.96 -4.03
CA HIS A 67 -9.03 9.43 -2.75
C HIS A 67 -9.42 8.47 -1.63
N GLU A 68 -10.69 8.19 -1.51
CA GLU A 68 -11.27 7.34 -0.48
C GLU A 68 -10.70 5.91 -0.56
N HIS A 69 -10.50 5.42 -1.78
CA HIS A 69 -9.89 4.11 -2.02
C HIS A 69 -8.47 4.02 -1.42
N LEU A 70 -7.60 4.97 -1.71
CA LEU A 70 -6.23 4.97 -1.18
C LEU A 70 -6.18 5.19 0.33
N ILE A 71 -7.09 6.00 0.87
CA ILE A 71 -7.16 6.24 2.31
C ILE A 71 -7.68 5.02 3.06
N SER A 72 -8.68 4.33 2.53
CA SER A 72 -9.17 3.09 3.14
C SER A 72 -8.11 1.98 3.14
N ARG A 73 -7.32 1.86 2.06
CA ARG A 73 -6.17 0.95 2.01
C ARG A 73 -5.16 1.26 3.11
N THR A 74 -4.77 2.52 3.23
CA THR A 74 -3.86 2.96 4.28
C THR A 74 -4.41 2.63 5.66
N ARG A 75 -5.68 2.93 5.93
CA ARG A 75 -6.33 2.66 7.21
C ARG A 75 -6.45 1.17 7.51
N PHE A 76 -6.78 0.35 6.52
CA PHE A 76 -6.87 -1.09 6.69
C PHE A 76 -5.54 -1.70 7.15
N ILE A 77 -4.43 -1.28 6.51
CA ILE A 77 -3.10 -1.74 6.90
C ILE A 77 -2.72 -1.20 8.29
N ASP A 78 -3.05 0.04 8.60
CA ASP A 78 -2.78 0.63 9.92
C ASP A 78 -3.46 -0.19 11.04
N ASP A 79 -4.74 -0.54 10.85
CA ASP A 79 -5.50 -1.33 11.80
C ASP A 79 -4.93 -2.77 11.91
N LEU A 80 -4.52 -3.35 10.77
CA LEU A 80 -3.86 -4.66 10.73
C LEU A 80 -2.57 -4.67 11.55
N VAL A 81 -1.68 -3.71 11.30
CA VAL A 81 -0.39 -3.63 11.98
C VAL A 81 -0.58 -3.37 13.48
N LYS A 82 -1.46 -2.44 13.86
CA LYS A 82 -1.79 -2.16 15.27
C LYS A 82 -2.36 -3.38 15.97
N LYS A 83 -3.32 -4.08 15.36
CA LYS A 83 -3.92 -5.29 15.92
C LYS A 83 -2.88 -6.38 16.17
N ASN A 84 -2.05 -6.66 15.17
CA ASN A 84 -1.03 -7.71 15.26
C ASN A 84 0.06 -7.35 16.28
N SER A 85 0.54 -6.11 16.30
CA SER A 85 1.55 -5.67 17.28
C SER A 85 1.01 -5.71 18.71
N ALA A 86 -0.26 -5.34 18.93
CA ALA A 86 -0.92 -5.48 20.24
C ALA A 86 -1.11 -6.94 20.66
N SER A 87 -1.20 -7.87 19.69
CA SER A 87 -1.26 -9.31 19.93
C SER A 87 0.10 -9.97 20.12
N GLY A 88 1.18 -9.20 20.17
CA GLY A 88 2.52 -9.68 20.47
C GLY A 88 3.34 -10.11 19.25
N VAL A 89 2.95 -9.73 18.03
CA VAL A 89 3.81 -9.92 16.85
C VAL A 89 5.10 -9.13 17.04
N GLU A 90 6.23 -9.77 16.71
CA GLU A 90 7.56 -9.28 17.03
C GLU A 90 8.27 -8.58 15.87
N GLN A 91 7.83 -8.82 14.62
CA GLN A 91 8.43 -8.25 13.42
C GLN A 91 7.37 -7.72 12.45
N TYR A 92 7.71 -6.63 11.78
CA TYR A 92 6.90 -6.03 10.70
C TYR A 92 7.79 -5.78 9.48
N VAL A 93 7.42 -6.32 8.34
CA VAL A 93 8.15 -6.18 7.06
C VAL A 93 7.28 -5.45 6.06
N ILE A 94 7.77 -4.34 5.53
CA ILE A 94 7.11 -3.51 4.51
C ILE A 94 7.81 -3.78 3.18
N LEU A 95 7.16 -4.52 2.29
CA LEU A 95 7.68 -4.85 0.97
C LEU A 95 7.28 -3.80 -0.06
N GLY A 96 8.25 -3.18 -0.73
CA GLY A 96 8.02 -2.05 -1.60
C GLY A 96 7.60 -0.80 -0.81
N ALA A 97 8.37 -0.44 0.21
CA ALA A 97 8.01 0.57 1.21
C ALA A 97 7.76 1.97 0.64
N GLY A 98 8.38 2.33 -0.48
CA GLY A 98 8.19 3.64 -1.11
C GLY A 98 8.28 4.79 -0.11
N TYR A 99 7.20 5.55 -0.02
CA TYR A 99 7.02 6.62 0.98
C TYR A 99 6.05 6.21 2.11
N ASP A 100 6.05 4.94 2.50
CA ASP A 100 5.34 4.50 3.70
C ASP A 100 5.87 5.25 4.93
N SER A 101 4.96 5.69 5.78
CA SER A 101 5.29 6.45 7.01
C SER A 101 4.85 5.72 8.28
N ARG A 102 4.37 4.47 8.19
CA ARG A 102 3.80 3.73 9.34
C ARG A 102 4.79 3.55 10.47
N ALA A 103 6.05 3.24 10.14
CA ALA A 103 7.11 3.12 11.14
C ALA A 103 7.33 4.41 11.96
N HIS A 104 6.96 5.56 11.38
CA HIS A 104 7.18 6.88 11.97
C HIS A 104 5.94 7.46 12.65
N ARG A 105 4.73 7.15 12.13
CA ARG A 105 3.48 7.81 12.56
C ARG A 105 2.57 6.95 13.43
N LEU A 106 2.75 5.63 13.41
CA LEU A 106 1.96 4.75 14.25
C LEU A 106 2.63 4.59 15.62
N GLU A 107 1.83 4.62 16.67
CA GLU A 107 2.25 4.24 18.02
C GLU A 107 2.37 2.72 18.09
N LEU A 108 3.57 2.21 17.80
CA LEU A 108 3.90 0.79 17.82
C LEU A 108 4.82 0.48 19.00
N PRO A 109 4.78 -0.73 19.57
CA PRO A 109 5.69 -1.13 20.63
C PRO A 109 7.15 -0.97 20.20
N SER A 110 8.00 -0.43 21.07
CA SER A 110 9.45 -0.29 20.79
C SER A 110 10.16 -1.63 20.59
N SER A 111 9.58 -2.71 21.10
CA SER A 111 10.05 -4.08 20.88
C SER A 111 9.78 -4.62 19.47
N LEU A 112 8.84 -4.03 18.72
CA LEU A 112 8.54 -4.43 17.35
C LEU A 112 9.70 -4.05 16.42
N ARG A 113 10.34 -5.04 15.82
CA ARG A 113 11.38 -4.82 14.81
C ARG A 113 10.73 -4.56 13.44
N ILE A 114 11.10 -3.47 12.78
CA ILE A 114 10.53 -3.05 11.50
C ILE A 114 11.60 -3.14 10.43
N PHE A 115 11.26 -3.76 9.30
CA PHE A 115 12.11 -3.85 8.12
C PHE A 115 11.41 -3.18 6.92
N GLU A 116 12.00 -2.12 6.41
CA GLU A 116 11.53 -1.49 5.18
C GLU A 116 12.36 -2.00 4.01
N VAL A 117 11.71 -2.73 3.11
CA VAL A 117 12.33 -3.32 1.91
C VAL A 117 11.96 -2.49 0.69
N ASP A 118 12.94 -2.00 -0.04
CA ASP A 118 12.76 -1.32 -1.33
C ASP A 118 14.07 -1.25 -2.12
N GLN A 119 14.00 -0.74 -3.34
CA GLN A 119 15.19 -0.47 -4.16
C GLN A 119 16.10 0.58 -3.51
N PRO A 120 17.42 0.46 -3.65
CA PRO A 120 18.39 1.38 -3.01
C PRO A 120 18.11 2.86 -3.28
N GLU A 121 17.74 3.21 -4.53
CA GLU A 121 17.49 4.59 -4.92
C GLU A 121 16.21 5.16 -4.31
N VAL A 122 15.17 4.33 -4.12
CA VAL A 122 13.90 4.73 -3.50
C VAL A 122 14.14 5.00 -2.01
N GLN A 123 14.84 4.10 -1.33
CA GLN A 123 15.21 4.27 0.08
C GLN A 123 16.07 5.51 0.30
N ALA A 124 17.10 5.72 -0.53
CA ALA A 124 17.95 6.90 -0.42
C ALA A 124 17.15 8.21 -0.55
N ARG A 125 16.20 8.27 -1.49
CA ARG A 125 15.28 9.41 -1.64
C ARG A 125 14.36 9.59 -0.45
N LYS A 126 13.76 8.53 0.07
CA LYS A 126 12.92 8.61 1.28
C LYS A 126 13.71 9.19 2.44
N ARG A 127 14.87 8.62 2.72
CA ARG A 127 15.73 9.06 3.83
C ARG A 127 16.18 10.51 3.69
N SER A 128 16.49 10.98 2.48
CA SER A 128 16.88 12.38 2.25
C SER A 128 15.78 13.41 2.53
N LYS A 129 14.53 12.96 2.59
CA LYS A 129 13.34 13.81 2.88
C LYS A 129 12.93 13.80 4.36
N LEU A 130 13.48 12.88 5.14
CA LEU A 130 13.20 12.76 6.56
C LEU A 130 14.29 13.45 7.38
N PRO A 131 13.96 14.02 8.55
CA PRO A 131 14.96 14.41 9.54
C PRO A 131 15.80 13.21 9.97
N GLU A 132 17.01 13.48 10.46
CA GLU A 132 17.94 12.42 10.86
C GLU A 132 17.35 11.51 11.94
N GLU A 133 16.66 12.08 12.92
CA GLU A 133 16.04 11.35 14.03
C GLU A 133 14.96 10.37 13.53
N LEU A 134 14.25 10.73 12.46
CA LEU A 134 13.24 9.85 11.84
C LEU A 134 13.87 8.85 10.86
N SER A 135 14.99 9.20 10.24
CA SER A 135 15.70 8.31 9.33
C SER A 135 16.43 7.18 10.03
N ASN A 136 16.64 7.27 11.35
CA ASN A 136 17.45 6.34 12.14
C ASN A 136 16.71 5.87 13.40
N LEU A 137 15.46 5.37 13.23
CA LEU A 137 14.73 4.76 14.35
C LEU A 137 15.45 3.48 14.80
N GLU A 138 15.65 3.31 16.11
CA GLU A 138 16.41 2.17 16.69
C GLU A 138 15.82 0.80 16.36
N ASN A 139 14.49 0.73 16.22
CA ASN A 139 13.76 -0.51 15.92
C ASN A 139 13.47 -0.72 14.44
N MET A 140 13.99 0.15 13.54
CA MET A 140 13.75 0.06 12.10
C MET A 140 15.05 -0.17 11.34
N THR A 141 15.00 -1.08 10.37
CA THR A 141 16.11 -1.41 9.48
C THR A 141 15.68 -1.20 8.03
N TYR A 142 16.46 -0.42 7.27
CA TYR A 142 16.30 -0.31 5.83
C TYR A 142 17.01 -1.46 5.13
N VAL A 143 16.26 -2.23 4.34
CA VAL A 143 16.75 -3.39 3.58
C VAL A 143 16.70 -3.05 2.10
N ALA A 144 17.82 -2.62 1.55
CA ALA A 144 17.93 -2.33 0.14
C ALA A 144 18.06 -3.62 -0.67
N VAL A 145 17.16 -3.84 -1.64
CA VAL A 145 17.15 -5.05 -2.47
C VAL A 145 17.15 -4.68 -3.96
N ASP A 146 18.16 -5.15 -4.66
CA ASP A 146 18.15 -5.20 -6.12
C ASP A 146 17.61 -6.57 -6.56
N PHE A 147 16.31 -6.63 -6.84
CA PHE A 147 15.62 -7.86 -7.23
C PHE A 147 16.10 -8.47 -8.56
N THR A 148 17.02 -7.81 -9.29
CA THR A 148 17.65 -8.39 -10.49
C THR A 148 18.79 -9.35 -10.13
N HIS A 149 19.38 -9.22 -8.94
CA HIS A 149 20.59 -9.94 -8.52
C HIS A 149 20.51 -10.55 -7.12
N GLN A 150 19.52 -10.18 -6.31
CA GLN A 150 19.41 -10.51 -4.91
C GLN A 150 18.04 -11.14 -4.60
N THR A 151 18.00 -12.00 -3.58
CA THR A 151 16.76 -12.56 -3.04
C THR A 151 16.29 -11.76 -1.83
N LEU A 152 14.99 -11.66 -1.66
CA LEU A 152 14.37 -11.07 -0.47
C LEU A 152 14.82 -11.78 0.81
N THR A 153 14.80 -13.12 0.78
CA THR A 153 15.17 -13.98 1.90
C THR A 153 16.58 -13.69 2.40
N GLU A 154 17.56 -13.67 1.49
CA GLU A 154 18.96 -13.43 1.85
C GLU A 154 19.16 -12.03 2.46
N GLN A 155 18.57 -11.01 1.86
CA GLN A 155 18.74 -9.63 2.32
C GLN A 155 18.07 -9.40 3.68
N LEU A 156 16.88 -9.98 3.94
CA LEU A 156 16.22 -9.88 5.23
C LEU A 156 17.02 -10.58 6.33
N ILE A 157 17.52 -11.79 6.08
CA ILE A 157 18.36 -12.53 7.06
C ILE A 157 19.64 -11.75 7.37
N ASN A 158 20.32 -11.22 6.35
CA ASN A 158 21.51 -10.40 6.53
C ASN A 158 21.23 -9.10 7.31
N ALA A 159 20.02 -8.58 7.22
CA ALA A 159 19.56 -7.41 7.97
C ALA A 159 19.12 -7.73 9.41
N GLY A 160 19.20 -9.00 9.84
CA GLY A 160 18.85 -9.43 11.19
C GLY A 160 17.39 -9.85 11.38
N PHE A 161 16.70 -10.22 10.30
CA PHE A 161 15.38 -10.86 10.39
C PHE A 161 15.51 -12.22 11.07
N ASP A 162 14.65 -12.47 12.06
CA ASP A 162 14.65 -13.72 12.83
C ASP A 162 13.48 -14.62 12.38
N GLN A 163 13.79 -15.75 11.76
CA GLN A 163 12.81 -16.72 11.26
C GLN A 163 11.99 -17.44 12.35
N ASN A 164 12.37 -17.28 13.62
CA ASN A 164 11.65 -17.88 14.75
C ASN A 164 10.65 -16.91 15.38
N LYS A 165 10.49 -15.70 14.83
CA LYS A 165 9.63 -14.65 15.36
C LYS A 165 8.41 -14.43 14.49
N SER A 166 7.27 -14.22 15.17
CA SER A 166 6.01 -13.89 14.51
C SER A 166 6.11 -12.59 13.72
N THR A 167 5.58 -12.58 12.50
CA THR A 167 5.81 -11.46 11.57
C THR A 167 4.55 -11.05 10.82
N VAL A 168 4.35 -9.75 10.67
CA VAL A 168 3.43 -9.17 9.69
C VAL A 168 4.20 -8.72 8.46
N PHE A 169 3.73 -9.11 7.28
CA PHE A 169 4.21 -8.62 5.99
C PHE A 169 3.14 -7.77 5.31
N THR A 170 3.54 -6.69 4.67
CA THR A 170 2.66 -5.88 3.81
C THR A 170 3.29 -5.65 2.45
N LEU A 171 2.50 -5.89 1.39
CA LEU A 171 2.81 -5.58 -0.01
C LEU A 171 1.74 -4.65 -0.55
N GLU A 172 1.93 -3.35 -0.36
CA GLU A 172 0.96 -2.30 -0.71
C GLU A 172 1.27 -1.67 -2.06
N GLY A 173 0.34 -1.79 -3.02
CA GLY A 173 0.43 -1.09 -4.31
C GLY A 173 1.61 -1.52 -5.18
N VAL A 174 2.06 -2.77 -5.09
CA VAL A 174 3.20 -3.33 -5.82
C VAL A 174 2.77 -4.36 -6.87
N SER A 175 1.77 -5.18 -6.55
CA SER A 175 1.41 -6.37 -7.35
C SER A 175 1.13 -6.08 -8.82
N GLN A 176 0.59 -4.90 -9.15
CA GLN A 176 0.29 -4.50 -10.52
C GLN A 176 1.52 -4.17 -11.38
N TYR A 177 2.67 -3.91 -10.76
CA TYR A 177 3.92 -3.52 -11.45
C TYR A 177 4.86 -4.70 -11.69
N ILE A 178 4.60 -5.85 -11.11
CA ILE A 178 5.40 -7.07 -11.24
C ILE A 178 4.61 -8.17 -11.94
N THR A 179 5.29 -9.15 -12.52
CA THR A 179 4.60 -10.27 -13.16
C THR A 179 3.93 -11.18 -12.12
N LYS A 180 2.97 -12.00 -12.56
CA LYS A 180 2.30 -12.98 -11.69
C LYS A 180 3.30 -13.98 -11.09
N GLU A 181 4.32 -14.36 -11.86
CA GLU A 181 5.40 -15.24 -11.43
C GLU A 181 6.28 -14.57 -10.36
N ALA A 182 6.57 -13.28 -10.52
CA ALA A 182 7.34 -12.53 -9.53
C ALA A 182 6.58 -12.38 -8.21
N LEU A 183 5.27 -12.12 -8.26
CA LEU A 183 4.43 -12.11 -7.05
C LEU A 183 4.42 -13.48 -6.37
N SER A 184 4.21 -14.57 -7.13
CA SER A 184 4.24 -15.94 -6.60
C SER A 184 5.60 -16.27 -5.97
N SER A 185 6.71 -15.86 -6.61
CA SER A 185 8.06 -16.02 -6.05
C SER A 185 8.23 -15.24 -4.74
N THR A 186 7.74 -14.01 -4.66
CA THR A 186 7.77 -13.21 -3.43
C THR A 186 6.99 -13.88 -2.31
N ILE A 187 5.78 -14.38 -2.58
CA ILE A 187 4.96 -15.11 -1.59
C ILE A 187 5.70 -16.37 -1.11
N LYS A 188 6.32 -17.11 -2.04
CA LYS A 188 7.15 -18.28 -1.72
C LYS A 188 8.32 -17.94 -0.80
N GLU A 189 9.04 -16.86 -1.06
CA GLU A 189 10.14 -16.40 -0.21
C GLU A 189 9.66 -15.99 1.19
N VAL A 190 8.54 -15.26 1.27
CA VAL A 190 7.91 -14.89 2.55
C VAL A 190 7.51 -16.14 3.35
N ALA A 191 6.89 -17.13 2.69
CA ALA A 191 6.54 -18.40 3.31
C ALA A 191 7.78 -19.16 3.83
N ALA A 192 8.87 -19.17 3.07
CA ALA A 192 10.13 -19.80 3.48
C ALA A 192 10.76 -19.11 4.71
N LEU A 193 10.65 -17.78 4.79
CA LEU A 193 11.13 -17.00 5.94
C LEU A 193 10.38 -17.30 7.24
N THR A 194 9.12 -17.74 7.16
CA THR A 194 8.22 -17.88 8.32
C THR A 194 7.79 -19.32 8.60
N GLN A 195 8.53 -20.31 8.13
CA GLN A 195 8.23 -21.73 8.38
C GLN A 195 8.23 -22.12 9.86
N ARG A 196 8.91 -21.36 10.71
CA ARG A 196 9.10 -21.65 12.15
C ARG A 196 8.25 -20.80 13.07
N ALA A 197 7.54 -19.81 12.52
CA ALA A 197 6.72 -18.89 13.29
C ALA A 197 5.49 -18.45 12.48
N SER A 198 4.45 -18.03 13.16
CA SER A 198 3.24 -17.54 12.50
C SER A 198 3.49 -16.24 11.73
N SER A 199 2.80 -16.09 10.62
CA SER A 199 2.84 -14.84 9.86
C SER A 199 1.48 -14.44 9.33
N THR A 200 1.29 -13.10 9.26
CA THR A 200 0.17 -12.48 8.57
C THR A 200 0.71 -11.75 7.36
N PHE A 201 0.10 -11.96 6.20
CA PHE A 201 0.49 -11.30 4.96
C PHE A 201 -0.67 -10.49 4.38
N PHE A 202 -0.43 -9.21 4.21
CA PHE A 202 -1.33 -8.30 3.49
C PHE A 202 -0.81 -8.08 2.07
N ILE A 203 -1.68 -8.20 1.08
CA ILE A 203 -1.42 -7.86 -0.32
C ILE A 203 -2.57 -7.02 -0.85
N SER A 204 -2.27 -5.87 -1.45
CA SER A 204 -3.23 -5.21 -2.31
C SER A 204 -2.99 -5.61 -3.77
N TYR A 205 -4.07 -5.86 -4.52
CA TYR A 205 -3.98 -6.26 -5.92
C TYR A 205 -5.05 -5.60 -6.77
N VAL A 206 -4.69 -5.23 -7.99
CA VAL A 206 -5.65 -4.66 -8.94
C VAL A 206 -6.53 -5.77 -9.52
N SER A 207 -7.84 -5.55 -9.45
CA SER A 207 -8.85 -6.49 -9.97
C SER A 207 -8.72 -6.66 -11.48
N ASP A 208 -8.87 -7.87 -11.97
CA ASP A 208 -8.92 -8.19 -13.40
C ASP A 208 -10.13 -7.57 -14.11
N LEU A 209 -11.15 -7.17 -13.36
CA LEU A 209 -12.27 -6.37 -13.89
C LEU A 209 -11.80 -5.05 -14.49
N PHE A 210 -10.68 -4.49 -14.00
CA PHE A 210 -10.15 -3.25 -14.53
C PHE A 210 -9.80 -3.33 -16.01
N ASP A 211 -9.28 -4.44 -16.44
CA ASP A 211 -8.93 -4.71 -17.85
C ASP A 211 -10.09 -5.36 -18.62
N LYS A 212 -10.75 -6.38 -18.02
CA LYS A 212 -11.77 -7.18 -18.69
C LYS A 212 -13.16 -6.52 -18.76
N ASN A 213 -13.53 -5.79 -17.72
CA ASN A 213 -14.84 -5.14 -17.59
C ASN A 213 -14.75 -3.87 -16.74
N PRO A 214 -14.19 -2.77 -17.28
CA PRO A 214 -14.03 -1.51 -16.56
C PRO A 214 -15.32 -0.95 -15.97
N GLU A 215 -16.46 -1.18 -16.60
CA GLU A 215 -17.76 -0.71 -16.07
C GLU A 215 -18.11 -1.39 -14.73
N ALA A 216 -17.76 -2.66 -14.56
CA ALA A 216 -17.95 -3.35 -13.30
C ALA A 216 -16.90 -2.93 -12.23
N CYS A 217 -15.71 -2.53 -12.67
CA CYS A 217 -14.64 -2.06 -11.79
C CYS A 217 -14.91 -0.66 -11.22
N PHE A 218 -15.39 0.26 -12.04
CA PHE A 218 -15.76 1.61 -11.62
C PHE A 218 -17.22 1.61 -11.17
N GLY A 219 -17.55 1.98 -9.98
CA GLY A 219 -18.89 1.92 -9.40
C GLY A 219 -20.07 2.28 -10.33
N LYS A 220 -21.26 1.84 -9.99
CA LYS A 220 -22.47 1.98 -10.81
C LYS A 220 -22.73 3.43 -11.24
N GLY A 221 -22.93 3.65 -12.54
CA GLY A 221 -23.18 4.97 -13.11
C GLY A 221 -21.92 5.81 -13.31
N TYR A 222 -20.76 5.21 -13.22
CA TYR A 222 -19.49 5.88 -13.45
C TYR A 222 -19.35 6.33 -14.93
N PRO A 223 -19.13 7.61 -15.21
CA PRO A 223 -19.11 8.08 -16.59
C PRO A 223 -17.83 7.66 -17.32
N ASN A 224 -17.99 7.04 -18.49
CA ASN A 224 -16.88 6.68 -19.38
C ASN A 224 -15.80 5.78 -18.72
N ALA A 225 -16.21 4.75 -17.98
CA ALA A 225 -15.32 3.83 -17.25
C ALA A 225 -14.18 3.29 -18.13
N GLU A 226 -14.49 2.79 -19.33
CA GLU A 226 -13.49 2.27 -20.27
C GLU A 226 -12.43 3.32 -20.67
N LYS A 227 -12.87 4.55 -20.98
CA LYS A 227 -11.95 5.65 -21.30
C LYS A 227 -11.07 6.02 -20.11
N ARG A 228 -11.62 5.93 -18.89
CA ARG A 228 -10.86 6.20 -17.65
C ARG A 228 -9.83 5.11 -17.39
N ALA A 229 -10.19 3.85 -17.55
CA ALA A 229 -9.25 2.74 -17.43
C ALA A 229 -8.06 2.91 -18.40
N LYS A 230 -8.34 3.17 -19.69
CA LYS A 230 -7.30 3.45 -20.69
C LYS A 230 -6.41 4.65 -20.30
N LEU A 231 -7.00 5.71 -19.72
CA LEU A 231 -6.24 6.89 -19.28
C LEU A 231 -5.32 6.56 -18.11
N ILE A 232 -5.77 5.76 -17.14
CA ILE A 232 -4.95 5.30 -16.01
C ILE A 232 -3.78 4.44 -16.51
N MET A 233 -4.05 3.47 -17.38
CA MET A 233 -3.02 2.62 -18.00
C MET A 233 -1.98 3.45 -18.76
N TYR A 234 -2.43 4.39 -19.59
CA TYR A 234 -1.54 5.28 -20.31
C TYR A 234 -0.71 6.17 -19.37
N GLY A 235 -1.34 6.72 -18.33
CA GLY A 235 -0.68 7.56 -17.34
C GLY A 235 0.40 6.82 -16.58
N SER A 236 0.13 5.60 -16.11
CA SER A 236 1.09 4.75 -15.41
C SER A 236 2.29 4.38 -16.29
N ALA A 237 2.04 3.99 -17.54
CA ALA A 237 3.09 3.69 -18.50
C ALA A 237 3.96 4.93 -18.82
N LYS A 238 3.36 6.12 -18.94
CA LYS A 238 4.06 7.36 -19.24
C LYS A 238 5.02 7.80 -18.13
N VAL A 239 4.72 7.47 -16.86
CA VAL A 239 5.63 7.74 -15.73
C VAL A 239 6.65 6.62 -15.51
N GLY A 240 6.65 5.59 -16.36
CA GLY A 240 7.59 4.46 -16.29
C GLY A 240 7.19 3.36 -15.31
N GLU A 241 5.93 3.35 -14.86
CA GLU A 241 5.35 2.38 -13.93
C GLU A 241 4.12 1.72 -14.56
N PRO A 242 4.26 0.96 -15.67
CA PRO A 242 3.12 0.33 -16.35
C PRO A 242 2.48 -0.74 -15.47
N TRP A 243 1.16 -0.78 -15.44
CA TRP A 243 0.45 -1.90 -14.82
C TRP A 243 0.44 -3.09 -15.77
N ILE A 244 0.97 -4.22 -15.31
CA ILE A 244 1.16 -5.42 -16.12
C ILE A 244 0.43 -6.64 -15.59
N SER A 245 -0.04 -6.60 -14.33
CA SER A 245 -0.71 -7.74 -13.70
C SER A 245 -2.03 -7.34 -13.06
N PHE A 246 -3.04 -8.15 -13.34
CA PHE A 246 -4.39 -8.03 -12.80
C PHE A 246 -4.84 -9.41 -12.31
N TYR A 247 -5.60 -9.47 -11.23
CA TYR A 247 -5.94 -10.71 -10.57
C TYR A 247 -7.43 -10.80 -10.28
N SER A 248 -8.00 -11.99 -10.44
CA SER A 248 -9.27 -12.31 -9.79
C SER A 248 -9.03 -12.66 -8.31
N ALA A 249 -10.10 -12.63 -7.50
CA ALA A 249 -10.03 -13.06 -6.12
C ALA A 249 -9.56 -14.52 -5.98
N GLU A 250 -10.06 -15.39 -6.88
CA GLU A 250 -9.69 -16.80 -6.95
C GLU A 250 -8.21 -17.01 -7.29
N GLU A 251 -7.65 -16.23 -8.24
CA GLU A 251 -6.22 -16.32 -8.58
C GLU A 251 -5.33 -15.97 -7.38
N ILE A 252 -5.64 -14.90 -6.65
CA ILE A 252 -4.87 -14.51 -5.46
C ILE A 252 -4.99 -15.55 -4.35
N GLU A 253 -6.19 -16.08 -4.10
CA GLU A 253 -6.42 -17.12 -3.10
C GLU A 253 -5.63 -18.40 -3.45
N ASN A 254 -5.65 -18.81 -4.72
CA ASN A 254 -4.91 -19.97 -5.20
C ASN A 254 -3.40 -19.80 -5.02
N VAL A 255 -2.84 -18.65 -5.40
CA VAL A 255 -1.40 -18.38 -5.23
C VAL A 255 -1.00 -18.37 -3.76
N LEU A 256 -1.78 -17.75 -2.88
CA LEU A 256 -1.52 -17.77 -1.44
C LEU A 256 -1.59 -19.18 -0.86
N SER A 257 -2.64 -19.95 -1.23
CA SER A 257 -2.84 -21.33 -0.78
C SER A 257 -1.71 -22.26 -1.21
N GLN A 258 -1.20 -22.12 -2.46
CA GLN A 258 -0.06 -22.91 -2.96
C GLN A 258 1.21 -22.73 -2.12
N HIS A 259 1.33 -21.61 -1.42
CA HIS A 259 2.48 -21.29 -0.56
C HIS A 259 2.16 -21.37 0.95
N GLY A 260 1.07 -22.06 1.33
CA GLY A 260 0.74 -22.32 2.72
C GLY A 260 0.09 -21.17 3.47
N TYR A 261 -0.53 -20.22 2.76
CA TYR A 261 -1.33 -19.15 3.35
C TYR A 261 -2.83 -19.42 3.18
N SER A 262 -3.61 -19.13 4.22
CA SER A 262 -5.07 -19.18 4.22
C SER A 262 -5.62 -17.75 4.22
N VAL A 263 -6.42 -17.39 3.24
CA VAL A 263 -7.08 -16.08 3.17
C VAL A 263 -8.10 -15.97 4.32
N LYS A 264 -8.01 -14.90 5.09
CA LYS A 264 -8.91 -14.55 6.20
C LYS A 264 -9.87 -13.43 5.83
N GLU A 265 -9.39 -12.45 5.09
CA GLU A 265 -10.20 -11.35 4.56
C GLU A 265 -9.77 -11.05 3.12
N ASN A 266 -10.74 -10.76 2.26
CA ASN A 266 -10.52 -10.17 0.94
C ASN A 266 -11.63 -9.12 0.75
N VAL A 267 -11.27 -7.86 0.99
CA VAL A 267 -12.23 -6.76 1.11
C VAL A 267 -12.17 -5.81 -0.07
N THR A 268 -13.31 -5.20 -0.34
CA THR A 268 -13.53 -4.22 -1.40
C THR A 268 -13.91 -2.85 -0.81
N MET A 269 -14.00 -1.84 -1.65
CA MET A 269 -14.46 -0.51 -1.21
C MET A 269 -15.86 -0.51 -0.60
N LYS A 270 -16.72 -1.47 -0.96
CA LYS A 270 -18.06 -1.59 -0.35
C LYS A 270 -17.95 -1.92 1.14
N ASP A 271 -17.07 -2.87 1.48
CA ASP A 271 -16.84 -3.29 2.86
C ASP A 271 -16.18 -2.15 3.67
N LEU A 272 -15.21 -1.48 3.06
CA LEU A 272 -14.44 -0.41 3.69
C LEU A 272 -15.24 0.88 3.86
N ASN A 273 -16.20 1.16 2.98
CA ASN A 273 -17.14 2.26 3.15
C ASN A 273 -17.95 2.08 4.45
N SER A 274 -18.49 0.90 4.68
CA SER A 274 -19.23 0.57 5.90
C SER A 274 -18.34 0.59 7.14
N ARG A 275 -17.07 0.20 7.00
CA ARG A 275 -16.11 0.10 8.11
C ARG A 275 -15.54 1.46 8.52
N TYR A 276 -15.24 2.34 7.56
CA TYR A 276 -14.46 3.55 7.81
C TYR A 276 -15.17 4.86 7.52
N PHE A 277 -15.91 4.97 6.42
CA PHE A 277 -16.49 6.27 5.99
C PHE A 277 -17.88 6.52 6.56
N ALA A 278 -18.76 5.51 6.54
CA ALA A 278 -20.10 5.67 7.08
C ALA A 278 -20.13 6.06 8.58
N PRO A 279 -19.26 5.48 9.46
CA PRO A 279 -19.24 5.84 10.87
C PRO A 279 -18.88 7.29 11.17
N VAL A 280 -18.11 7.95 10.28
CA VAL A 280 -17.70 9.36 10.42
C VAL A 280 -18.56 10.32 9.57
N GLY A 281 -19.73 9.84 9.09
CA GLY A 281 -20.64 10.67 8.30
C GLY A 281 -20.22 10.93 6.84
N ARG A 282 -19.20 10.21 6.35
CA ARG A 282 -18.65 10.35 4.98
C ARG A 282 -19.03 9.17 4.08
N ALA A 283 -20.19 8.55 4.27
CA ALA A 283 -20.64 7.43 3.46
C ALA A 283 -20.55 7.73 1.95
N LEU A 284 -19.99 6.80 1.20
CA LEU A 284 -19.73 6.93 -0.22
C LEU A 284 -20.99 6.57 -1.04
N SER A 285 -21.19 7.29 -2.14
CA SER A 285 -22.20 6.97 -3.14
C SER A 285 -21.75 5.82 -4.06
N GLU A 286 -22.70 5.16 -4.71
CA GLU A 286 -22.43 4.01 -5.59
C GLU A 286 -21.32 4.25 -6.63
N ASN A 287 -21.25 5.46 -7.19
CA ASN A 287 -20.21 5.82 -8.17
C ASN A 287 -18.84 6.14 -7.56
N GLN A 288 -18.68 6.05 -6.24
CA GLN A 288 -17.41 6.21 -5.53
C GLN A 288 -16.89 4.86 -5.01
N LEU A 289 -17.68 3.79 -5.13
CA LEU A 289 -17.31 2.45 -4.67
C LEU A 289 -16.45 1.74 -5.73
N LEU A 290 -15.23 2.19 -5.91
CA LEU A 290 -14.29 1.60 -6.87
C LEU A 290 -13.94 0.14 -6.49
N GLN A 291 -14.10 -0.78 -7.45
CA GLN A 291 -13.61 -2.16 -7.35
C GLN A 291 -12.22 -2.29 -8.03
N LEU A 292 -11.43 -1.23 -7.97
CA LEU A 292 -10.15 -1.12 -8.67
C LEU A 292 -9.10 -2.05 -8.05
N GLU A 293 -8.96 -1.98 -6.75
CA GLU A 293 -7.98 -2.73 -5.99
C GLU A 293 -8.68 -3.40 -4.82
N HIS A 294 -8.37 -4.64 -4.58
CA HIS A 294 -8.87 -5.41 -3.45
C HIS A 294 -7.75 -5.59 -2.43
N PHE A 295 -8.11 -5.82 -1.18
CA PHE A 295 -7.18 -5.96 -0.07
C PHE A 295 -7.35 -7.31 0.56
N VAL A 296 -6.35 -8.18 0.38
CA VAL A 296 -6.35 -9.52 0.94
C VAL A 296 -5.44 -9.59 2.15
N MET A 297 -5.94 -10.21 3.21
CA MET A 297 -5.18 -10.58 4.40
C MET A 297 -5.22 -12.10 4.54
N ALA A 298 -4.05 -12.71 4.65
CA ALA A 298 -3.87 -14.14 4.80
C ALA A 298 -2.95 -14.45 5.98
N GLU A 299 -3.14 -15.63 6.57
CA GLU A 299 -2.31 -16.13 7.67
C GLU A 299 -1.63 -17.43 7.25
N SER A 300 -0.39 -17.65 7.72
CA SER A 300 0.29 -18.91 7.53
C SER A 300 -0.47 -20.05 8.18
N GLN A 301 -0.42 -21.24 7.58
CA GLN A 301 -1.09 -22.45 8.05
C GLN A 301 -0.22 -23.28 9.03
N ASN A 302 0.82 -22.69 9.60
CA ASN A 302 1.76 -23.32 10.52
C ASN A 302 1.13 -23.61 11.88
#